data_dfe31cc6bb62eac83363ee825e144cf0
#
_entry.id   dfe31cc6bb62eac83363ee825e144cf0
#
_cell.length_a   1.000
_cell.length_b   1.000
_cell.length_c   1.000
_cell.angle_alpha   90.00
_cell.angle_beta   90.00
_cell.angle_gamma   90.00
#
_symmetry.space_group_name_H-M   'P 1'
#
loop_
_entity.id
_entity.type
_entity.pdbx_description
1 polymer ?
#
loop_
_entity_poly.entity_id
_entity_poly.type
_entity_poly.pdbx_seq_one_letter_code
_entity_poly.pdbx_strand_id
1 'polypeptide(L)'
;NKIKKVSRNCYEYLRKLEEGKADFFQEAAIIEDEEFKKFYEESLEQGLFAKYCIEKLQHPMTELLDDILDVNIESINLQVTQNCNLRCEYCPYTGNFYNNRRHTNKSMSFELVKRGIDFLYNHSMNCEVVNVAFYGGEPLLEFELIKKSIEYAKEIFRTKKIIFSLTTNAVLLTDAMMRFFRENDVLLTVSLDGPQNIHDKSRIFANGKGSFEIVYRNLCYFKENYLEYFNHNVMFNAVSAQDQGVIEIDKFFTEDPLFEKCEVATTFYSTNYVSNEPQYNNENDKFVQHMEFEKYKCFLYMMKRIKNFPTRMQINSFEEIKKTEKHLKGFMGIPKIFHPAGPCVPGRKKLFMNVDGNFYPCERIDETSPCSVIGNIDEGLSLEKCEKL
;
A
#
# COMPACT_ATOMS: atom_id res chain seq x y z
N ASN A 1 18.87 -13.68 -4.17
CA ASN A 1 20.13 -13.19 -3.60
C ASN A 1 20.47 -13.96 -2.32
N LYS A 2 21.48 -14.79 -2.36
CA LYS A 2 22.01 -15.51 -1.18
C LYS A 2 23.30 -14.83 -0.76
N ILE A 3 23.47 -14.59 0.54
CA ILE A 3 24.74 -14.15 1.12
C ILE A 3 25.33 -15.37 1.83
N LYS A 4 26.52 -15.79 1.41
CA LYS A 4 27.26 -16.88 2.05
C LYS A 4 28.57 -16.31 2.59
N LYS A 5 28.87 -16.63 3.86
CA LYS A 5 30.16 -16.29 4.45
C LYS A 5 31.22 -17.22 3.86
N VAL A 6 32.30 -16.65 3.34
CA VAL A 6 33.43 -17.38 2.77
C VAL A 6 34.71 -17.01 3.51
N SER A 7 35.74 -17.85 3.42
CA SER A 7 37.07 -17.50 3.89
C SER A 7 37.71 -16.43 2.98
N ARG A 8 38.76 -15.78 3.46
CA ARG A 8 39.49 -14.80 2.69
C ARG A 8 40.11 -15.42 1.41
N ASN A 9 40.59 -16.64 1.50
CA ASN A 9 41.15 -17.34 0.34
C ASN A 9 40.08 -17.63 -0.71
N CYS A 10 38.94 -18.19 -0.32
CA CYS A 10 37.81 -18.39 -1.25
C CYS A 10 37.34 -17.07 -1.88
N TYR A 11 37.30 -15.99 -1.14
CA TYR A 11 36.93 -14.68 -1.66
C TYR A 11 37.92 -14.19 -2.73
N GLU A 12 39.24 -14.33 -2.49
CA GLU A 12 40.27 -13.93 -3.45
C GLU A 12 40.20 -14.74 -4.73
N TYR A 13 39.91 -16.06 -4.67
CA TYR A 13 39.67 -16.89 -5.84
C TYR A 13 38.44 -16.45 -6.61
N LEU A 14 37.30 -16.20 -5.93
CA LEU A 14 36.07 -15.73 -6.57
C LEU A 14 36.28 -14.38 -7.26
N ARG A 15 37.02 -13.46 -6.63
CA ARG A 15 37.35 -12.16 -7.22
C ARG A 15 38.19 -12.30 -8.48
N LYS A 16 39.21 -13.17 -8.48
CA LYS A 16 40.04 -13.43 -9.68
C LYS A 16 39.23 -14.02 -10.82
N LEU A 17 38.31 -14.93 -10.50
CA LEU A 17 37.40 -15.53 -11.47
C LEU A 17 36.43 -14.52 -12.07
N GLU A 18 35.97 -13.55 -11.28
CA GLU A 18 35.11 -12.46 -11.75
C GLU A 18 35.85 -11.47 -12.66
N GLU A 19 37.11 -11.17 -12.34
CA GLU A 19 37.98 -10.29 -13.13
C GLU A 19 38.46 -10.96 -14.43
N GLY A 20 38.42 -12.29 -14.50
CA GLY A 20 38.84 -13.10 -15.66
C GLY A 20 37.85 -12.98 -16.85
N LYS A 21 38.37 -12.97 -18.08
CA LYS A 21 37.55 -12.99 -19.31
C LYS A 21 37.15 -14.41 -19.74
N ALA A 22 37.60 -15.45 -19.04
CA ALA A 22 37.34 -16.85 -19.35
C ALA A 22 36.07 -17.38 -18.68
N ASP A 23 35.65 -18.59 -19.07
CA ASP A 23 34.44 -19.22 -18.49
C ASP A 23 34.68 -19.55 -17.01
N PHE A 24 33.94 -18.84 -16.15
CA PHE A 24 33.98 -18.99 -14.68
C PHE A 24 33.96 -20.45 -14.22
N PHE A 25 33.12 -21.27 -14.84
CA PHE A 25 32.97 -22.68 -14.44
C PHE A 25 34.18 -23.54 -14.79
N GLN A 26 34.81 -23.27 -15.94
CA GLN A 26 36.03 -23.99 -16.34
C GLN A 26 37.22 -23.60 -15.46
N GLU A 27 37.39 -22.30 -15.19
CA GLU A 27 38.47 -21.83 -14.33
C GLU A 27 38.28 -22.23 -12.87
N ALA A 28 37.04 -22.20 -12.33
CA ALA A 28 36.76 -22.63 -10.97
C ALA A 28 37.06 -24.14 -10.75
N ALA A 29 36.83 -24.99 -11.75
CA ALA A 29 37.05 -26.44 -11.68
C ALA A 29 38.52 -26.82 -11.63
N ILE A 30 39.45 -25.99 -12.06
CA ILE A 30 40.90 -26.28 -12.07
C ILE A 30 41.65 -25.72 -10.84
N ILE A 31 40.99 -25.02 -9.94
CA ILE A 31 41.60 -24.53 -8.70
C ILE A 31 41.85 -25.72 -7.76
N GLU A 32 43.13 -25.96 -7.40
CA GLU A 32 43.55 -27.11 -6.58
C GLU A 32 43.42 -26.90 -5.07
N ASP A 33 42.97 -25.71 -4.62
CA ASP A 33 42.75 -25.40 -3.20
C ASP A 33 41.58 -26.24 -2.64
N GLU A 34 41.85 -27.06 -1.67
CA GLU A 34 40.88 -28.01 -1.06
C GLU A 34 39.70 -27.28 -0.40
N GLU A 35 39.94 -26.12 0.24
CA GLU A 35 38.91 -25.35 0.87
C GLU A 35 37.98 -24.72 -0.17
N PHE A 36 38.59 -24.24 -1.28
CA PHE A 36 37.81 -23.68 -2.40
C PHE A 36 37.00 -24.75 -3.12
N LYS A 37 37.59 -25.95 -3.38
CA LYS A 37 36.87 -27.07 -3.99
C LYS A 37 35.63 -27.43 -3.22
N LYS A 38 35.80 -27.65 -1.90
CA LYS A 38 34.68 -27.98 -1.03
C LYS A 38 33.59 -26.87 -1.06
N PHE A 39 34.02 -25.64 -0.95
CA PHE A 39 33.08 -24.50 -1.04
C PHE A 39 32.36 -24.46 -2.39
N TYR A 40 33.07 -24.70 -3.48
CA TYR A 40 32.53 -24.68 -4.83
C TYR A 40 31.52 -25.79 -5.07
N GLU A 41 31.85 -27.04 -4.69
CA GLU A 41 30.97 -28.21 -4.78
C GLU A 41 29.68 -28.01 -3.96
N GLU A 42 29.80 -27.62 -2.69
CA GLU A 42 28.65 -27.31 -1.85
C GLU A 42 27.81 -26.17 -2.43
N SER A 43 28.44 -25.22 -3.09
CA SER A 43 27.76 -24.07 -3.72
C SER A 43 27.01 -24.46 -4.99
N LEU A 44 27.58 -25.41 -5.78
CA LEU A 44 26.88 -25.97 -6.94
C LEU A 44 25.66 -26.78 -6.52
N GLU A 45 25.80 -27.63 -5.49
CA GLU A 45 24.68 -28.42 -4.94
C GLU A 45 23.56 -27.49 -4.44
N GLN A 46 23.92 -26.34 -3.86
CA GLN A 46 22.97 -25.33 -3.40
C GLN A 46 22.47 -24.44 -4.53
N GLY A 47 22.90 -24.62 -5.77
CA GLY A 47 22.53 -23.84 -6.93
C GLY A 47 23.01 -22.38 -6.90
N LEU A 48 24.12 -22.07 -6.18
CA LEU A 48 24.60 -20.68 -6.06
C LEU A 48 25.19 -20.12 -7.36
N PHE A 49 25.82 -20.98 -8.20
CA PHE A 49 26.44 -20.62 -9.47
C PHE A 49 25.64 -21.11 -10.68
N ALA A 50 24.45 -21.63 -10.47
CA ALA A 50 23.62 -22.06 -11.60
C ALA A 50 23.26 -20.85 -12.47
N LYS A 51 23.43 -20.98 -13.79
CA LYS A 51 22.87 -20.04 -14.78
C LYS A 51 21.35 -20.21 -14.80
N TYR A 52 20.67 -19.73 -13.74
CA TYR A 52 19.23 -19.70 -13.75
C TYR A 52 18.79 -18.53 -14.65
N CYS A 53 18.32 -18.88 -15.84
CA CYS A 53 17.56 -17.95 -16.64
C CYS A 53 16.09 -18.07 -16.27
N ILE A 54 15.45 -16.93 -16.02
CA ILE A 54 13.99 -16.86 -15.98
C ILE A 54 13.52 -17.19 -17.39
N GLU A 55 12.82 -18.32 -17.53
CA GLU A 55 12.31 -18.80 -18.81
C GLU A 55 10.97 -18.13 -19.17
N LYS A 56 10.18 -17.79 -18.13
CA LYS A 56 8.86 -17.20 -18.30
C LYS A 56 8.57 -16.18 -17.20
N LEU A 57 8.09 -15.01 -17.61
CA LEU A 57 7.46 -14.04 -16.71
C LEU A 57 5.98 -14.37 -16.62
N GLN A 58 5.54 -14.86 -15.47
CA GLN A 58 4.14 -15.19 -15.22
C GLN A 58 3.84 -15.08 -13.74
N HIS A 59 2.71 -14.47 -13.40
CA HIS A 59 2.27 -14.44 -12.01
C HIS A 59 1.89 -15.86 -11.53
N PRO A 60 2.26 -16.27 -10.31
CA PRO A 60 1.99 -17.63 -9.80
C PRO A 60 0.49 -18.01 -9.80
N MET A 61 -0.38 -17.02 -9.74
CA MET A 61 -1.84 -17.21 -9.71
C MET A 61 -2.52 -17.11 -11.07
N THR A 62 -1.77 -16.97 -12.18
CA THR A 62 -2.38 -16.80 -13.52
C THR A 62 -3.30 -17.98 -13.88
N GLU A 63 -2.88 -19.21 -13.59
CA GLU A 63 -3.68 -20.40 -13.89
C GLU A 63 -4.92 -20.56 -12.98
N LEU A 64 -4.96 -19.85 -11.86
CA LEU A 64 -6.07 -19.85 -10.90
C LEU A 64 -6.89 -18.55 -10.97
N LEU A 65 -6.58 -17.66 -11.92
CA LEU A 65 -7.18 -16.34 -11.97
C LEU A 65 -8.69 -16.37 -12.11
N ASP A 66 -9.20 -17.24 -12.96
CA ASP A 66 -10.63 -17.43 -13.18
C ASP A 66 -11.36 -17.84 -11.90
N ASP A 67 -10.87 -18.88 -11.23
CA ASP A 67 -11.42 -19.34 -9.94
C ASP A 67 -11.33 -18.24 -8.86
N ILE A 68 -10.24 -17.46 -8.87
CA ILE A 68 -10.04 -16.38 -7.89
C ILE A 68 -11.06 -15.27 -8.12
N LEU A 69 -11.30 -14.88 -9.36
CA LEU A 69 -12.25 -13.81 -9.69
C LEU A 69 -13.70 -14.25 -9.56
N ASP A 70 -13.98 -15.57 -9.69
CA ASP A 70 -15.32 -16.10 -9.51
C ASP A 70 -15.75 -16.19 -8.04
N VAL A 71 -14.89 -16.66 -7.12
CA VAL A 71 -15.32 -17.00 -5.76
C VAL A 71 -14.43 -16.49 -4.63
N ASN A 72 -13.32 -15.78 -4.92
CA ASN A 72 -12.32 -15.37 -3.94
C ASN A 72 -12.04 -13.86 -3.94
N ILE A 73 -12.98 -13.02 -4.33
CA ILE A 73 -12.87 -11.56 -4.19
C ILE A 73 -13.06 -11.20 -2.73
N GLU A 74 -12.02 -10.65 -2.10
CA GLU A 74 -11.98 -10.37 -0.66
C GLU A 74 -12.54 -8.98 -0.30
N SER A 75 -12.51 -8.02 -1.24
CA SER A 75 -12.88 -6.64 -0.95
C SER A 75 -13.38 -5.90 -2.17
N ILE A 76 -14.39 -5.04 -1.96
CA ILE A 76 -14.80 -4.01 -2.91
C ILE A 76 -14.58 -2.63 -2.31
N ASN A 77 -13.98 -1.74 -3.11
CA ASN A 77 -13.77 -0.34 -2.75
C ASN A 77 -14.67 0.54 -3.62
N LEU A 78 -15.68 1.14 -3.01
CA LEU A 78 -16.73 1.91 -3.70
C LEU A 78 -16.36 3.39 -3.75
N GLN A 79 -16.23 3.96 -4.95
CA GLN A 79 -16.05 5.39 -5.14
C GLN A 79 -17.41 6.09 -4.95
N VAL A 80 -17.78 6.37 -3.69
CA VAL A 80 -19.10 6.95 -3.40
C VAL A 80 -19.28 8.35 -3.97
N THR A 81 -18.19 9.09 -4.18
CA THR A 81 -18.22 10.41 -4.83
C THR A 81 -16.89 10.76 -5.48
N GLN A 82 -16.92 11.58 -6.52
CA GLN A 82 -15.74 12.21 -7.12
C GLN A 82 -15.51 13.64 -6.59
N ASN A 83 -16.43 14.15 -5.76
CA ASN A 83 -16.31 15.46 -5.16
C ASN A 83 -15.44 15.43 -3.90
N CYS A 84 -14.73 16.52 -3.63
CA CYS A 84 -13.94 16.70 -2.42
C CYS A 84 -14.06 18.14 -1.92
N ASN A 85 -14.08 18.32 -0.61
CA ASN A 85 -14.06 19.63 0.05
C ASN A 85 -12.66 20.24 0.12
N LEU A 86 -11.59 19.47 -0.16
CA LEU A 86 -10.21 19.94 -0.24
C LEU A 86 -9.69 19.96 -1.69
N ARG A 87 -8.56 20.65 -1.88
CA ARG A 87 -7.78 20.73 -3.13
C ARG A 87 -6.31 20.50 -2.82
N CYS A 88 -6.01 19.29 -2.33
CA CYS A 88 -4.64 18.92 -1.97
C CYS A 88 -3.74 18.97 -3.20
N GLU A 89 -2.56 19.60 -3.09
CA GLU A 89 -1.65 19.85 -4.22
C GLU A 89 -1.18 18.57 -4.91
N TYR A 90 -0.92 17.52 -4.15
CA TYR A 90 -0.47 16.22 -4.65
C TYR A 90 -1.60 15.27 -5.04
N CYS A 91 -2.86 15.68 -4.89
CA CYS A 91 -3.98 14.82 -5.25
C CYS A 91 -4.05 14.67 -6.77
N PRO A 92 -4.07 13.43 -7.29
CA PRO A 92 -4.10 13.20 -8.73
C PRO A 92 -5.36 13.78 -9.41
N TYR A 93 -6.38 14.11 -8.62
CA TYR A 93 -7.67 14.60 -9.11
C TYR A 93 -7.83 16.13 -9.07
N THR A 94 -6.81 16.89 -8.65
CA THR A 94 -6.85 18.35 -8.64
C THR A 94 -6.66 18.99 -10.01
N GLY A 95 -6.17 18.21 -10.99
CA GLY A 95 -5.87 18.69 -12.35
C GLY A 95 -4.40 19.04 -12.56
N ASN A 96 -3.57 18.83 -11.55
CA ASN A 96 -2.11 18.98 -11.65
C ASN A 96 -1.43 17.82 -12.40
N PHE A 97 -2.14 16.72 -12.62
CA PHE A 97 -1.68 15.53 -13.33
C PHE A 97 -2.40 15.40 -14.66
N TYR A 98 -1.65 15.20 -15.73
CA TYR A 98 -2.20 15.18 -17.09
C TYR A 98 -2.81 13.83 -17.48
N ASN A 99 -2.58 12.78 -16.69
CA ASN A 99 -3.04 11.41 -16.94
C ASN A 99 -4.15 10.96 -15.96
N ASN A 100 -4.82 11.88 -15.29
CA ASN A 100 -5.88 11.53 -14.35
C ASN A 100 -7.14 12.37 -14.56
N ARG A 101 -8.30 11.84 -14.12
CA ARG A 101 -9.53 12.61 -14.06
C ARG A 101 -9.39 13.80 -13.11
N ARG A 102 -10.33 14.73 -13.20
CA ARG A 102 -10.46 15.82 -12.24
C ARG A 102 -11.59 15.55 -11.25
N HIS A 103 -11.65 16.31 -10.16
CA HIS A 103 -12.82 16.35 -9.29
C HIS A 103 -14.07 16.72 -10.08
N THR A 104 -15.15 16.01 -9.85
CA THR A 104 -16.49 16.29 -10.40
C THR A 104 -17.52 16.23 -9.29
N ASN A 105 -18.77 16.62 -9.58
CA ASN A 105 -19.88 16.51 -8.62
C ASN A 105 -20.62 15.16 -8.76
N LYS A 106 -20.07 14.19 -9.45
CA LYS A 106 -20.68 12.87 -9.57
C LYS A 106 -20.63 12.13 -8.23
N SER A 107 -21.74 11.52 -7.87
CA SER A 107 -21.87 10.62 -6.73
C SER A 107 -22.53 9.33 -7.16
N MET A 108 -22.19 8.22 -6.50
CA MET A 108 -22.75 6.91 -6.77
C MET A 108 -24.20 6.84 -6.28
N SER A 109 -25.09 6.26 -7.07
CA SER A 109 -26.45 6.02 -6.61
C SER A 109 -26.50 4.85 -5.64
N PHE A 110 -27.49 4.83 -4.73
CA PHE A 110 -27.66 3.71 -3.81
C PHE A 110 -27.93 2.38 -4.55
N GLU A 111 -28.63 2.44 -5.68
CA GLU A 111 -28.87 1.26 -6.51
C GLU A 111 -27.56 0.69 -7.08
N LEU A 112 -26.64 1.55 -7.51
CA LEU A 112 -25.33 1.13 -7.98
C LEU A 112 -24.48 0.54 -6.86
N VAL A 113 -24.55 1.13 -5.66
CA VAL A 113 -23.86 0.58 -4.45
C VAL A 113 -24.39 -0.82 -4.13
N LYS A 114 -25.72 -1.02 -4.14
CA LYS A 114 -26.31 -2.34 -3.89
C LYS A 114 -25.77 -3.38 -4.88
N ARG A 115 -25.77 -3.06 -6.16
CA ARG A 115 -25.22 -3.95 -7.20
C ARG A 115 -23.75 -4.29 -6.94
N GLY A 116 -22.94 -3.33 -6.51
CA GLY A 116 -21.54 -3.58 -6.13
C GLY A 116 -21.40 -4.49 -4.92
N ILE A 117 -22.24 -4.33 -3.89
CA ILE A 117 -22.29 -5.21 -2.72
C ILE A 117 -22.75 -6.62 -3.11
N ASP A 118 -23.77 -6.75 -3.93
CA ASP A 118 -24.27 -8.02 -4.45
C ASP A 118 -23.21 -8.72 -5.31
N PHE A 119 -22.45 -7.95 -6.11
CA PHE A 119 -21.33 -8.48 -6.88
C PHE A 119 -20.28 -9.09 -5.93
N LEU A 120 -19.84 -8.36 -4.89
CA LEU A 120 -18.92 -8.89 -3.90
C LEU A 120 -19.47 -10.14 -3.22
N TYR A 121 -20.76 -10.16 -2.86
CA TYR A 121 -21.39 -11.32 -2.23
C TYR A 121 -21.30 -12.57 -3.12
N ASN A 122 -21.65 -12.44 -4.41
CA ASN A 122 -21.62 -13.52 -5.37
C ASN A 122 -20.22 -14.03 -5.69
N HIS A 123 -19.21 -13.15 -5.66
CA HIS A 123 -17.81 -13.46 -6.00
C HIS A 123 -16.90 -13.71 -4.78
N SER A 124 -17.45 -13.86 -3.58
CA SER A 124 -16.69 -14.08 -2.35
C SER A 124 -17.03 -15.37 -1.64
N MET A 125 -17.56 -16.37 -2.33
CA MET A 125 -18.09 -17.59 -1.72
C MET A 125 -17.08 -18.30 -0.79
N ASN A 126 -15.82 -18.33 -1.17
CA ASN A 126 -14.73 -18.96 -0.40
C ASN A 126 -14.06 -18.02 0.63
N CYS A 127 -14.50 -16.77 0.72
CA CYS A 127 -13.93 -15.83 1.69
C CYS A 127 -14.66 -15.96 3.03
N GLU A 128 -13.92 -16.17 4.13
CA GLU A 128 -14.47 -16.13 5.50
C GLU A 128 -14.76 -14.69 5.94
N VAL A 129 -13.96 -13.76 5.46
CA VAL A 129 -14.04 -12.34 5.79
C VAL A 129 -14.07 -11.55 4.49
N VAL A 130 -14.99 -10.60 4.39
CA VAL A 130 -15.07 -9.65 3.27
C VAL A 130 -14.95 -8.22 3.77
N ASN A 131 -14.48 -7.32 2.88
CA ASN A 131 -14.38 -5.91 3.21
C ASN A 131 -15.17 -5.06 2.20
N VAL A 132 -16.01 -4.18 2.69
CA VAL A 132 -16.63 -3.10 1.90
C VAL A 132 -15.98 -1.79 2.31
N ALA A 133 -15.23 -1.22 1.40
CA ALA A 133 -14.50 0.02 1.61
C ALA A 133 -15.21 1.20 0.90
N PHE A 134 -15.18 2.36 1.53
CA PHE A 134 -15.71 3.61 0.97
C PHE A 134 -14.58 4.57 0.66
N TYR A 135 -14.54 5.04 -0.57
CA TYR A 135 -13.49 5.88 -1.10
C TYR A 135 -14.07 6.98 -2.03
N GLY A 136 -13.19 7.82 -2.57
CA GLY A 136 -13.60 8.82 -3.55
C GLY A 136 -12.77 10.10 -3.46
N GLY A 137 -13.40 11.25 -3.67
CA GLY A 137 -12.82 12.53 -3.30
C GLY A 137 -12.81 12.67 -1.77
N GLU A 138 -13.96 13.01 -1.17
CA GLU A 138 -14.18 12.91 0.29
C GLU A 138 -15.47 12.14 0.56
N PRO A 139 -15.37 10.90 1.03
CA PRO A 139 -16.55 10.04 1.21
C PRO A 139 -17.57 10.57 2.22
N LEU A 140 -17.15 11.37 3.22
CA LEU A 140 -18.07 11.95 4.20
C LEU A 140 -19.07 12.94 3.62
N LEU A 141 -18.86 13.42 2.39
CA LEU A 141 -19.87 14.18 1.65
C LEU A 141 -21.11 13.33 1.35
N GLU A 142 -20.95 12.00 1.27
CA GLU A 142 -22.02 11.04 0.99
C GLU A 142 -22.34 10.16 2.21
N PHE A 143 -22.29 10.74 3.41
CA PHE A 143 -22.45 9.98 4.66
C PHE A 143 -23.76 9.19 4.73
N GLU A 144 -24.89 9.76 4.27
CA GLU A 144 -26.17 9.07 4.25
C GLU A 144 -26.19 7.88 3.28
N LEU A 145 -25.45 7.97 2.17
CA LEU A 145 -25.24 6.82 1.28
C LEU A 145 -24.44 5.73 1.96
N ILE A 146 -23.35 6.10 2.65
CA ILE A 146 -22.51 5.16 3.42
C ILE A 146 -23.33 4.42 4.47
N LYS A 147 -24.20 5.12 5.23
CA LYS A 147 -25.08 4.50 6.23
C LYS A 147 -25.96 3.43 5.62
N LYS A 148 -26.71 3.78 4.58
CA LYS A 148 -27.59 2.84 3.86
C LYS A 148 -26.80 1.65 3.28
N SER A 149 -25.58 1.89 2.84
CA SER A 149 -24.72 0.86 2.27
C SER A 149 -24.26 -0.15 3.32
N ILE A 150 -23.89 0.33 4.53
CA ILE A 150 -23.50 -0.51 5.66
C ILE A 150 -24.70 -1.36 6.15
N GLU A 151 -25.88 -0.74 6.27
CA GLU A 151 -27.10 -1.44 6.64
C GLU A 151 -27.45 -2.55 5.64
N TYR A 152 -27.43 -2.24 4.35
CA TYR A 152 -27.65 -3.21 3.28
C TYR A 152 -26.61 -4.33 3.27
N ALA A 153 -25.34 -4.01 3.38
CA ALA A 153 -24.28 -5.01 3.40
C ALA A 153 -24.41 -5.98 4.59
N LYS A 154 -24.77 -5.47 5.78
CA LYS A 154 -25.05 -6.31 6.95
C LYS A 154 -26.23 -7.26 6.72
N GLU A 155 -27.23 -6.84 5.96
CA GLU A 155 -28.36 -7.68 5.59
C GLU A 155 -27.94 -8.80 4.64
N ILE A 156 -27.15 -8.50 3.63
CA ILE A 156 -26.68 -9.48 2.61
C ILE A 156 -25.67 -10.47 3.21
N PHE A 157 -24.70 -10.00 4.01
CA PHE A 157 -23.61 -10.81 4.54
C PHE A 157 -23.87 -11.38 5.93
N ARG A 158 -25.12 -11.77 6.26
CA ARG A 158 -25.51 -12.29 7.60
C ARG A 158 -24.69 -13.48 8.11
N THR A 159 -24.15 -14.27 7.20
CA THR A 159 -23.41 -15.52 7.49
C THR A 159 -21.91 -15.38 7.42
N LYS A 160 -21.40 -14.21 7.02
CA LYS A 160 -19.96 -13.94 6.86
C LYS A 160 -19.53 -12.78 7.76
N LYS A 161 -18.26 -12.80 8.18
CA LYS A 161 -17.66 -11.64 8.82
C LYS A 161 -17.44 -10.55 7.79
N ILE A 162 -18.07 -9.38 7.98
CA ILE A 162 -17.88 -8.21 7.16
C ILE A 162 -17.07 -7.15 7.90
N ILE A 163 -16.14 -6.53 7.21
CA ILE A 163 -15.36 -5.38 7.66
C ILE A 163 -15.80 -4.17 6.83
N PHE A 164 -15.98 -3.05 7.47
CA PHE A 164 -16.18 -1.77 6.80
C PHE A 164 -14.94 -0.90 6.97
N SER A 165 -14.51 -0.25 5.90
CA SER A 165 -13.38 0.68 5.96
C SER A 165 -13.65 1.95 5.17
N LEU A 166 -13.07 3.06 5.60
CA LEU A 166 -13.27 4.37 5.02
C LEU A 166 -11.99 5.20 5.12
N THR A 167 -11.62 5.86 4.02
CA THR A 167 -10.53 6.84 4.02
C THR A 167 -11.12 8.26 3.94
N THR A 168 -10.74 9.14 4.87
CA THR A 168 -11.28 10.49 4.96
C THR A 168 -10.20 11.52 5.29
N ASN A 169 -10.43 12.76 4.86
CA ASN A 169 -9.65 13.92 5.31
C ASN A 169 -10.10 14.46 6.70
N ALA A 170 -11.12 13.87 7.30
CA ALA A 170 -11.65 14.17 8.62
C ALA A 170 -12.16 15.61 8.88
N VAL A 171 -12.20 16.47 7.86
CA VAL A 171 -12.72 17.85 7.99
C VAL A 171 -14.21 17.86 8.37
N LEU A 172 -14.97 16.93 7.81
CA LEU A 172 -16.44 16.87 7.96
C LEU A 172 -16.90 15.96 9.13
N LEU A 173 -15.98 15.38 9.91
CA LEU A 173 -16.32 14.51 11.02
C LEU A 173 -17.19 15.23 12.06
N THR A 174 -18.37 14.67 12.34
CA THR A 174 -19.31 15.11 13.38
C THR A 174 -19.46 14.04 14.44
N ASP A 175 -19.97 14.40 15.62
CA ASP A 175 -20.28 13.44 16.69
C ASP A 175 -21.20 12.30 16.22
N ALA A 176 -22.23 12.64 15.44
CA ALA A 176 -23.14 11.64 14.88
C ALA A 176 -22.45 10.63 13.97
N MET A 177 -21.49 11.10 13.13
CA MET A 177 -20.67 10.22 12.29
C MET A 177 -19.75 9.32 13.13
N MET A 178 -19.07 9.89 14.14
CA MET A 178 -18.17 9.16 15.04
C MET A 178 -18.91 8.06 15.79
N ARG A 179 -20.10 8.37 16.31
CA ARG A 179 -20.98 7.41 16.97
C ARG A 179 -21.39 6.28 16.04
N PHE A 180 -21.83 6.61 14.83
CA PHE A 180 -22.22 5.63 13.83
C PHE A 180 -21.05 4.70 13.45
N PHE A 181 -19.85 5.25 13.23
CA PHE A 181 -18.67 4.46 12.91
C PHE A 181 -18.29 3.50 14.04
N ARG A 182 -18.33 3.96 15.29
CA ARG A 182 -18.13 3.10 16.46
C ARG A 182 -19.16 1.98 16.53
N GLU A 183 -20.45 2.27 16.35
CA GLU A 183 -21.54 1.29 16.43
C GLU A 183 -21.46 0.23 15.33
N ASN A 184 -20.73 0.51 14.25
CA ASN A 184 -20.57 -0.37 13.11
C ASN A 184 -19.15 -0.89 12.93
N ASP A 185 -18.25 -0.66 13.90
CA ASP A 185 -16.84 -1.08 13.89
C ASP A 185 -16.10 -0.69 12.60
N VAL A 186 -16.40 0.48 12.04
CA VAL A 186 -15.78 0.95 10.79
C VAL A 186 -14.31 1.27 11.02
N LEU A 187 -13.42 0.72 10.22
CA LEU A 187 -12.01 1.07 10.22
C LEU A 187 -11.79 2.41 9.48
N LEU A 188 -11.26 3.40 10.18
CA LEU A 188 -11.03 4.72 9.62
C LEU A 188 -9.56 4.93 9.30
N THR A 189 -9.27 5.26 8.05
CA THR A 189 -7.96 5.80 7.65
C THR A 189 -8.08 7.30 7.51
N VAL A 190 -7.45 8.03 8.43
CA VAL A 190 -7.47 9.50 8.42
C VAL A 190 -6.22 10.02 7.71
N SER A 191 -6.44 10.89 6.76
CA SER A 191 -5.37 11.56 6.01
C SER A 191 -4.84 12.76 6.79
N LEU A 192 -3.64 12.62 7.38
CA LEU A 192 -2.97 13.68 8.14
C LEU A 192 -1.45 13.63 7.87
N ASP A 193 -0.90 14.70 7.30
CA ASP A 193 0.47 14.65 6.76
C ASP A 193 1.56 15.04 7.77
N GLY A 194 1.18 15.38 8.99
CA GLY A 194 2.10 15.81 10.03
C GLY A 194 1.66 17.09 10.73
N PRO A 195 2.59 17.89 11.31
CA PRO A 195 2.25 19.15 11.97
C PRO A 195 1.68 20.18 11.00
N GLN A 196 1.04 21.22 11.54
CA GLN A 196 0.31 22.22 10.78
C GLN A 196 1.10 22.84 9.62
N ASN A 197 2.34 23.21 9.87
CA ASN A 197 3.22 23.83 8.87
C ASN A 197 3.55 22.91 7.68
N ILE A 198 3.42 21.59 7.84
CA ILE A 198 3.60 20.59 6.77
C ILE A 198 2.25 20.25 6.14
N HIS A 199 1.26 19.94 6.96
CA HIS A 199 -0.07 19.56 6.50
C HIS A 199 -0.70 20.64 5.62
N ASP A 200 -0.69 21.90 6.07
CA ASP A 200 -1.32 23.02 5.41
C ASP A 200 -0.59 23.54 4.16
N LYS A 201 0.62 23.03 3.88
CA LYS A 201 1.28 23.27 2.58
C LYS A 201 0.52 22.61 1.43
N SER A 202 0.02 21.40 1.67
CA SER A 202 -0.58 20.59 0.61
C SER A 202 -2.07 20.37 0.78
N ARG A 203 -2.58 20.20 2.01
CA ARG A 203 -4.00 19.89 2.26
C ARG A 203 -4.80 21.15 2.53
N ILE A 204 -5.16 21.83 1.46
CA ILE A 204 -5.84 23.13 1.47
C ILE A 204 -7.27 23.03 0.95
N PHE A 205 -8.10 23.96 1.39
CA PHE A 205 -9.40 24.23 0.79
C PHE A 205 -9.24 24.94 -0.57
N ALA A 206 -10.32 25.00 -1.36
CA ALA A 206 -10.33 25.71 -2.64
C ALA A 206 -9.97 27.21 -2.53
N ASN A 207 -10.14 27.82 -1.35
CA ASN A 207 -9.78 29.19 -1.06
C ASN A 207 -8.32 29.37 -0.57
N GLY A 208 -7.51 28.31 -0.61
CA GLY A 208 -6.11 28.32 -0.19
C GLY A 208 -5.88 28.24 1.32
N LYS A 209 -6.92 28.17 2.16
CA LYS A 209 -6.75 27.99 3.62
C LYS A 209 -6.36 26.55 3.95
N GLY A 210 -5.49 26.38 4.95
CA GLY A 210 -5.13 25.09 5.49
C GLY A 210 -6.29 24.40 6.20
N SER A 211 -6.22 23.09 6.34
CA SER A 211 -7.27 22.27 6.97
C SER A 211 -6.88 21.70 8.33
N PHE A 212 -5.62 21.82 8.75
CA PHE A 212 -5.08 21.21 9.95
C PHE A 212 -5.88 21.48 11.22
N GLU A 213 -6.18 22.74 11.52
CA GLU A 213 -6.88 23.10 12.77
C GLU A 213 -8.23 22.41 12.93
N ILE A 214 -8.98 22.32 11.82
CA ILE A 214 -10.29 21.66 11.83
C ILE A 214 -10.12 20.17 12.04
N VAL A 215 -9.21 19.55 11.30
CA VAL A 215 -8.93 18.10 11.38
C VAL A 215 -8.44 17.74 12.79
N TYR A 216 -7.43 18.43 13.29
CA TYR A 216 -6.84 18.16 14.59
C TYR A 216 -7.85 18.32 15.74
N ARG A 217 -8.65 19.38 15.72
CA ARG A 217 -9.74 19.59 16.69
C ARG A 217 -10.77 18.44 16.64
N ASN A 218 -11.18 18.01 15.44
CA ASN A 218 -12.13 16.90 15.29
C ASN A 218 -11.54 15.60 15.84
N LEU A 219 -10.25 15.34 15.64
CA LEU A 219 -9.54 14.16 16.14
C LEU A 219 -9.37 14.19 17.67
N CYS A 220 -9.06 15.34 18.26
CA CYS A 220 -9.01 15.50 19.72
C CYS A 220 -10.38 15.18 20.32
N TYR A 221 -11.46 15.79 19.80
CA TYR A 221 -12.82 15.50 20.23
C TYR A 221 -13.17 14.01 20.09
N PHE A 222 -12.77 13.38 18.97
CA PHE A 222 -13.00 11.96 18.73
C PHE A 222 -12.31 11.08 19.77
N LYS A 223 -11.04 11.33 20.04
CA LYS A 223 -10.29 10.59 21.06
C LYS A 223 -10.88 10.77 22.46
N GLU A 224 -11.22 12.00 22.84
CA GLU A 224 -11.80 12.31 24.15
C GLU A 224 -13.12 11.60 24.40
N ASN A 225 -13.99 11.50 23.38
CA ASN A 225 -15.33 10.95 23.55
C ASN A 225 -15.46 9.46 23.21
N TYR A 226 -14.51 8.90 22.42
CA TYR A 226 -14.55 7.53 21.89
C TYR A 226 -13.20 6.84 21.98
N LEU A 227 -12.48 6.95 23.10
CA LEU A 227 -11.08 6.57 23.29
C LEU A 227 -10.76 5.14 22.84
N GLU A 228 -11.57 4.17 23.25
CA GLU A 228 -11.34 2.76 22.92
C GLU A 228 -11.44 2.52 21.41
N TYR A 229 -12.52 2.99 20.81
CA TYR A 229 -12.70 2.89 19.37
C TYR A 229 -11.62 3.65 18.60
N PHE A 230 -11.28 4.87 19.01
CA PHE A 230 -10.22 5.68 18.38
C PHE A 230 -8.88 4.94 18.35
N ASN A 231 -8.49 4.33 19.46
CA ASN A 231 -7.23 3.63 19.59
C ASN A 231 -7.13 2.33 18.77
N HIS A 232 -8.24 1.68 18.44
CA HIS A 232 -8.25 0.39 17.76
C HIS A 232 -8.69 0.47 16.29
N ASN A 233 -9.53 1.44 15.95
CA ASN A 233 -10.16 1.52 14.62
C ASN A 233 -9.73 2.73 13.79
N VAL A 234 -8.94 3.66 14.36
CA VAL A 234 -8.45 4.83 13.64
C VAL A 234 -6.96 4.69 13.37
N MET A 235 -6.60 4.73 12.09
CA MET A 235 -5.22 4.78 11.63
C MET A 235 -4.98 6.04 10.81
N PHE A 236 -3.74 6.44 10.69
CA PHE A 236 -3.34 7.64 9.96
C PHE A 236 -2.54 7.29 8.72
N ASN A 237 -2.77 8.04 7.65
CA ASN A 237 -1.94 8.00 6.46
C ASN A 237 -1.35 9.38 6.23
N ALA A 238 -0.03 9.49 6.38
CA ALA A 238 0.74 10.69 6.11
C ALA A 238 1.31 10.61 4.69
N VAL A 239 0.90 11.53 3.84
CA VAL A 239 1.49 11.69 2.50
C VAL A 239 2.59 12.74 2.59
N SER A 240 3.82 12.33 2.29
CA SER A 240 4.99 13.21 2.36
C SER A 240 5.58 13.47 0.98
N ALA A 241 5.94 14.72 0.73
CA ALA A 241 6.88 15.06 -0.34
C ALA A 241 8.30 14.67 0.07
N GLN A 242 9.13 14.29 -0.88
CA GLN A 242 10.52 13.89 -0.62
C GLN A 242 11.39 15.02 -0.06
N ASP A 243 10.94 16.27 -0.16
CA ASP A 243 11.61 17.49 0.30
C ASP A 243 11.04 18.06 1.61
N GLN A 244 9.99 17.46 2.17
CA GLN A 244 9.32 17.97 3.37
C GLN A 244 9.77 17.21 4.61
N GLY A 245 10.21 17.96 5.61
CA GLY A 245 10.55 17.63 6.99
C GLY A 245 10.13 16.29 7.58
N VAL A 246 10.65 15.17 7.05
CA VAL A 246 10.33 13.81 7.53
C VAL A 246 10.59 13.67 9.02
N ILE A 247 11.65 14.32 9.52
CA ILE A 247 12.00 14.33 10.94
C ILE A 247 10.89 15.00 11.76
N GLU A 248 10.33 16.11 11.26
CA GLU A 248 9.24 16.81 11.94
C GLU A 248 7.94 16.01 11.93
N ILE A 249 7.65 15.31 10.79
CA ILE A 249 6.50 14.43 10.67
C ILE A 249 6.60 13.29 11.68
N ASP A 250 7.74 12.62 11.71
CA ASP A 250 7.98 11.51 12.62
C ASP A 250 7.90 11.92 14.09
N LYS A 251 8.54 13.06 14.43
CA LYS A 251 8.48 13.65 15.76
C LYS A 251 7.04 13.98 16.16
N PHE A 252 6.26 14.58 15.26
CA PHE A 252 4.86 14.89 15.50
C PHE A 252 4.03 13.65 15.86
N PHE A 253 4.10 12.60 15.05
CA PHE A 253 3.34 11.38 15.34
C PHE A 253 3.89 10.57 16.53
N THR A 254 5.14 10.76 16.91
CA THR A 254 5.77 10.06 18.03
C THR A 254 5.54 10.76 19.37
N GLU A 255 5.61 12.08 19.40
CA GLU A 255 5.58 12.87 20.64
C GLU A 255 4.17 13.35 21.02
N ASP A 256 3.25 13.49 20.05
CA ASP A 256 1.91 13.95 20.34
C ASP A 256 1.07 12.79 20.93
N PRO A 257 0.52 12.97 22.14
CA PRO A 257 -0.29 11.96 22.83
C PRO A 257 -1.53 11.53 22.03
N LEU A 258 -2.00 12.36 21.09
CA LEU A 258 -3.14 12.01 20.24
C LEU A 258 -2.92 10.68 19.51
N PHE A 259 -1.69 10.43 19.06
CA PHE A 259 -1.35 9.29 18.21
C PHE A 259 -0.73 8.10 18.96
N GLU A 260 -0.60 8.15 20.29
CA GLU A 260 0.16 7.18 21.10
C GLU A 260 -0.13 5.71 20.78
N LYS A 261 -1.39 5.37 20.50
CA LYS A 261 -1.84 3.99 20.23
C LYS A 261 -2.28 3.74 18.80
N CYS A 262 -2.18 4.75 17.94
CA CYS A 262 -2.66 4.65 16.56
C CYS A 262 -1.55 4.16 15.62
N GLU A 263 -1.93 3.44 14.59
CA GLU A 263 -1.04 3.13 13.48
C GLU A 263 -0.88 4.34 12.56
N VAL A 264 0.35 4.59 12.10
CA VAL A 264 0.67 5.65 11.15
C VAL A 264 1.38 5.04 9.95
N ALA A 265 0.73 5.07 8.80
CA ALA A 265 1.34 4.71 7.54
C ALA A 265 1.89 5.95 6.85
N THR A 266 3.06 5.84 6.24
CA THR A 266 3.65 6.91 5.44
C THR A 266 3.64 6.52 3.98
N THR A 267 3.17 7.41 3.14
CA THR A 267 3.13 7.25 1.69
C THR A 267 3.85 8.43 1.06
N PHE A 268 4.69 8.15 0.05
CA PHE A 268 5.31 9.21 -0.75
C PHE A 268 4.52 9.39 -2.02
N TYR A 269 4.21 10.64 -2.38
CA TYR A 269 3.57 10.88 -3.64
C TYR A 269 4.57 10.87 -4.79
N SER A 270 4.11 10.33 -5.92
CA SER A 270 4.90 10.34 -7.15
C SER A 270 4.81 11.70 -7.82
N THR A 271 5.94 12.22 -8.26
CA THR A 271 6.01 13.40 -9.12
C THR A 271 5.90 13.06 -10.61
N ASN A 272 5.78 11.78 -10.95
CA ASN A 272 5.55 11.36 -12.32
C ASN A 272 4.20 11.90 -12.81
N TYR A 273 4.17 12.37 -14.05
CA TYR A 273 2.95 12.88 -14.70
C TYR A 273 2.39 14.18 -14.13
N VAL A 274 3.15 14.91 -13.31
CA VAL A 274 2.78 16.25 -12.85
C VAL A 274 3.03 17.24 -13.98
N SER A 275 2.08 18.15 -14.22
CA SER A 275 2.16 19.16 -15.31
C SER A 275 3.35 20.12 -15.18
N ASN A 276 3.80 20.34 -13.94
CA ASN A 276 4.99 21.12 -13.62
C ASN A 276 5.96 20.19 -12.88
N GLU A 277 6.99 19.70 -13.57
CA GLU A 277 8.00 18.85 -12.92
C GLU A 277 8.70 19.63 -11.80
N PRO A 278 8.69 19.11 -10.56
CA PRO A 278 9.46 19.71 -9.49
C PRO A 278 10.94 19.61 -9.82
N GLN A 279 11.66 20.70 -9.64
CA GLN A 279 13.12 20.68 -9.78
C GLN A 279 13.70 19.84 -8.64
N TYR A 280 14.43 18.79 -8.97
CA TYR A 280 15.21 18.01 -8.01
C TYR A 280 16.27 18.91 -7.37
N ASN A 281 16.24 19.00 -6.03
CA ASN A 281 17.24 19.72 -5.26
C ASN A 281 17.98 18.75 -4.30
N ASN A 282 19.12 19.19 -3.74
CA ASN A 282 19.96 18.39 -2.83
C ASN A 282 19.25 18.00 -1.50
N GLU A 283 18.03 18.45 -1.24
CA GLU A 283 17.26 18.07 -0.07
C GLU A 283 16.74 16.64 -0.18
N ASN A 284 16.57 16.12 -1.40
CA ASN A 284 16.23 14.71 -1.64
C ASN A 284 17.30 13.77 -1.08
N ASP A 285 18.58 14.13 -1.15
CA ASP A 285 19.66 13.31 -0.62
C ASP A 285 19.58 13.20 0.91
N LYS A 286 19.25 14.27 1.60
CA LYS A 286 19.06 14.27 3.07
C LYS A 286 17.87 13.43 3.49
N PHE A 287 16.80 13.49 2.72
CA PHE A 287 15.62 12.64 2.94
C PHE A 287 15.98 11.15 2.83
N VAL A 288 16.62 10.76 1.73
CA VAL A 288 17.04 9.37 1.51
C VAL A 288 17.99 8.91 2.61
N GLN A 289 19.00 9.74 2.96
CA GLN A 289 19.94 9.45 4.04
C GLN A 289 19.23 9.25 5.39
N HIS A 290 18.24 10.10 5.70
CA HIS A 290 17.47 9.97 6.92
C HIS A 290 16.66 8.66 6.93
N MET A 291 15.97 8.35 5.85
CA MET A 291 15.17 7.11 5.75
C MET A 291 16.03 5.86 5.86
N GLU A 292 17.19 5.84 5.22
CA GLU A 292 18.16 4.73 5.33
C GLU A 292 18.75 4.61 6.74
N PHE A 293 19.00 5.74 7.40
CA PHE A 293 19.45 5.74 8.79
C PHE A 293 18.37 5.20 9.75
N GLU A 294 17.11 5.55 9.56
CA GLU A 294 16.02 5.00 10.36
C GLU A 294 15.84 3.49 10.12
N LYS A 295 15.96 3.02 8.88
CA LYS A 295 15.99 1.58 8.57
C LYS A 295 17.17 0.89 9.27
N TYR A 296 18.35 1.52 9.25
CA TYR A 296 19.52 0.98 9.97
C TYR A 296 19.25 0.85 11.47
N LYS A 297 18.57 1.81 12.08
CA LYS A 297 18.15 1.70 13.50
C LYS A 297 17.19 0.51 13.72
N CYS A 298 16.32 0.19 12.77
CA CYS A 298 15.50 -1.02 12.85
C CYS A 298 16.37 -2.29 12.95
N PHE A 299 17.41 -2.41 12.13
CA PHE A 299 18.36 -3.53 12.25
C PHE A 299 19.08 -3.56 13.60
N LEU A 300 19.53 -2.41 14.10
CA LEU A 300 20.16 -2.34 15.43
C LEU A 300 19.21 -2.78 16.54
N TYR A 301 17.93 -2.40 16.44
CA TYR A 301 16.91 -2.83 17.38
C TYR A 301 16.68 -4.35 17.31
N MET A 302 16.56 -4.93 16.11
CA MET A 302 16.44 -6.38 15.91
C MET A 302 17.63 -7.14 16.48
N MET A 303 18.84 -6.59 16.34
CA MET A 303 20.06 -7.16 16.91
C MET A 303 20.23 -6.88 18.42
N LYS A 304 19.23 -6.26 19.08
CA LYS A 304 19.27 -5.85 20.50
C LYS A 304 20.44 -4.93 20.84
N ARG A 305 20.92 -4.14 19.88
CA ARG A 305 22.01 -3.17 20.09
C ARG A 305 21.50 -1.82 20.61
N ILE A 306 20.24 -1.50 20.32
CA ILE A 306 19.53 -0.36 20.90
C ILE A 306 18.25 -0.86 21.60
N LYS A 307 17.82 -0.16 22.64
CA LYS A 307 16.66 -0.55 23.46
C LYS A 307 15.35 0.06 22.97
N ASN A 308 15.42 1.28 22.47
CA ASN A 308 14.24 2.01 22.02
C ASN A 308 13.90 1.58 20.61
N PHE A 309 12.60 1.33 20.37
CA PHE A 309 12.11 1.11 19.02
C PHE A 309 12.44 2.35 18.16
N PRO A 310 12.84 2.18 16.90
CA PRO A 310 13.01 3.31 15.99
C PRO A 310 11.72 4.13 15.89
N THR A 311 11.50 4.86 14.90
CA THR A 311 10.35 5.73 14.78
C THR A 311 9.07 5.00 14.39
N ARG A 312 7.89 5.59 14.61
CA ARG A 312 6.60 5.03 14.21
C ARG A 312 6.47 4.89 12.70
N MET A 313 7.04 5.81 11.94
CA MET A 313 7.07 5.75 10.48
C MET A 313 7.81 4.52 9.95
N GLN A 314 8.70 3.92 10.74
CA GLN A 314 9.48 2.74 10.37
C GLN A 314 8.86 1.41 10.82
N ILE A 315 7.70 1.42 11.48
CA ILE A 315 7.02 0.19 11.90
C ILE A 315 6.76 -0.72 10.69
N ASN A 316 6.28 -0.17 9.59
CA ASN A 316 6.01 -0.92 8.37
C ASN A 316 7.31 -1.50 7.77
N SER A 317 8.38 -0.70 7.70
CA SER A 317 9.70 -1.18 7.24
C SER A 317 10.26 -2.28 8.14
N PHE A 318 10.06 -2.19 9.45
CA PHE A 318 10.48 -3.20 10.41
C PHE A 318 9.72 -4.53 10.22
N GLU A 319 8.40 -4.47 10.03
CA GLU A 319 7.60 -5.66 9.74
C GLU A 319 7.93 -6.28 8.37
N GLU A 320 8.23 -5.48 7.37
CA GLU A 320 8.72 -5.95 6.07
C GLU A 320 10.06 -6.69 6.21
N ILE A 321 11.00 -6.14 6.98
CA ILE A 321 12.29 -6.78 7.25
C ILE A 321 12.08 -8.15 7.92
N LYS A 322 11.20 -8.24 8.93
CA LYS A 322 10.87 -9.51 9.58
C LYS A 322 10.25 -10.53 8.61
N LYS A 323 9.33 -10.09 7.77
CA LYS A 323 8.71 -10.95 6.75
C LYS A 323 9.77 -11.45 5.77
N THR A 324 10.66 -10.57 5.31
CA THR A 324 11.77 -10.91 4.41
C THR A 324 12.72 -11.91 5.05
N GLU A 325 13.09 -11.76 6.34
CA GLU A 325 13.92 -12.74 7.06
C GLU A 325 13.27 -14.13 7.06
N LYS A 326 11.96 -14.19 7.32
CA LYS A 326 11.21 -15.44 7.31
C LYS A 326 11.19 -16.11 5.93
N HIS A 327 11.05 -15.31 4.86
CA HIS A 327 11.06 -15.81 3.49
C HIS A 327 12.45 -16.25 3.02
N LEU A 328 13.51 -15.54 3.42
CA LEU A 328 14.89 -15.91 3.05
C LEU A 328 15.31 -17.30 3.58
N LYS A 329 14.77 -17.71 4.73
CA LYS A 329 15.04 -19.04 5.30
C LYS A 329 14.47 -20.21 4.46
N GLY A 330 13.49 -19.95 3.61
CA GLY A 330 12.86 -20.94 2.73
C GLY A 330 13.24 -20.85 1.25
N PHE A 331 14.14 -19.94 0.87
CA PHE A 331 14.42 -19.68 -0.54
C PHE A 331 15.36 -20.74 -1.14
N MET A 332 14.85 -21.51 -2.09
CA MET A 332 15.55 -22.63 -2.76
C MET A 332 16.17 -22.29 -4.13
N GLY A 333 16.29 -21.03 -4.49
CA GLY A 333 16.86 -20.58 -5.77
C GLY A 333 15.89 -19.70 -6.57
N ILE A 334 16.34 -19.18 -7.71
CA ILE A 334 15.50 -18.40 -8.63
C ILE A 334 14.62 -19.37 -9.41
N PRO A 335 13.29 -19.26 -9.37
CA PRO A 335 12.42 -20.15 -10.12
C PRO A 335 12.53 -19.87 -11.62
N LYS A 336 12.25 -20.87 -12.45
CA LYS A 336 12.20 -20.75 -13.93
C LYS A 336 11.08 -19.82 -14.39
N ILE A 337 9.96 -19.84 -13.64
CA ILE A 337 8.83 -18.93 -13.83
C ILE A 337 8.91 -17.91 -12.72
N PHE A 338 8.97 -16.64 -13.07
CA PHE A 338 9.14 -15.56 -12.13
C PHE A 338 8.23 -14.37 -12.47
N HIS A 339 7.76 -13.68 -11.43
CA HIS A 339 7.04 -12.44 -11.55
C HIS A 339 7.71 -11.35 -10.70
N PRO A 340 8.19 -10.25 -11.28
CA PRO A 340 8.97 -9.23 -10.56
C PRO A 340 8.12 -8.32 -9.67
N ALA A 341 6.85 -8.12 -10.02
CA ALA A 341 5.92 -7.32 -9.26
C ALA A 341 5.18 -8.21 -8.23
N GLY A 342 5.14 -7.83 -7.01
CA GLY A 342 4.56 -8.60 -5.91
C GLY A 342 3.18 -9.25 -6.19
N PRO A 343 2.56 -9.87 -5.20
CA PRO A 343 1.44 -10.81 -5.38
C PRO A 343 0.08 -10.11 -5.60
N CYS A 344 0.03 -8.99 -6.32
CA CYS A 344 -1.24 -8.35 -6.63
C CYS A 344 -1.98 -9.12 -7.72
N VAL A 345 -3.05 -9.79 -7.33
CA VAL A 345 -4.04 -10.34 -8.28
C VAL A 345 -5.07 -9.25 -8.55
N PRO A 346 -5.25 -8.80 -9.82
CA PRO A 346 -6.20 -7.75 -10.15
C PRO A 346 -7.60 -8.04 -9.62
N GLY A 347 -8.20 -7.09 -8.91
CA GLY A 347 -9.57 -7.22 -8.40
C GLY A 347 -9.77 -8.08 -7.14
N ARG A 348 -8.80 -8.93 -6.74
CA ARG A 348 -9.00 -9.84 -5.61
C ARG A 348 -9.12 -9.12 -4.26
N LYS A 349 -8.08 -8.37 -3.88
CA LYS A 349 -7.99 -7.74 -2.54
C LYS A 349 -8.54 -6.33 -2.47
N LYS A 350 -8.70 -5.67 -3.59
CA LYS A 350 -9.06 -4.25 -3.67
C LYS A 350 -9.81 -3.94 -4.97
N LEU A 351 -10.83 -4.72 -5.30
CA LEU A 351 -11.66 -4.40 -6.45
C LEU A 351 -12.24 -2.99 -6.29
N PHE A 352 -11.86 -2.07 -7.16
CA PHE A 352 -12.35 -0.71 -7.11
C PHE A 352 -13.47 -0.51 -8.12
N MET A 353 -14.62 -0.02 -7.68
CA MET A 353 -15.75 0.34 -8.52
C MET A 353 -15.97 1.85 -8.48
N ASN A 354 -15.88 2.49 -9.64
CA ASN A 354 -16.10 3.93 -9.73
C ASN A 354 -17.59 4.30 -9.77
N VAL A 355 -17.88 5.60 -9.75
CA VAL A 355 -19.27 6.14 -9.76
C VAL A 355 -20.07 5.78 -11.02
N ASP A 356 -19.42 5.35 -12.08
CA ASP A 356 -20.04 4.94 -13.34
C ASP A 356 -20.19 3.40 -13.43
N GLY A 357 -19.79 2.64 -12.41
CA GLY A 357 -19.89 1.18 -12.33
C GLY A 357 -18.77 0.41 -13.04
N ASN A 358 -17.69 1.08 -13.44
CA ASN A 358 -16.52 0.42 -14.00
C ASN A 358 -15.65 -0.18 -12.90
N PHE A 359 -15.09 -1.37 -13.18
CA PHE A 359 -14.17 -2.07 -12.29
C PHE A 359 -12.71 -1.83 -12.66
N TYR A 360 -11.90 -1.64 -11.62
CA TYR A 360 -10.47 -1.44 -11.70
C TYR A 360 -9.73 -2.32 -10.68
N PRO A 361 -8.44 -2.65 -10.89
CA PRO A 361 -7.67 -3.49 -9.97
C PRO A 361 -7.56 -2.94 -8.55
N CYS A 362 -7.48 -1.62 -8.41
CA CYS A 362 -7.47 -0.89 -7.13
C CYS A 362 -7.75 0.60 -7.35
N GLU A 363 -7.84 1.35 -6.26
CA GLU A 363 -8.09 2.81 -6.23
C GLU A 363 -6.87 3.68 -6.63
N ARG A 364 -5.70 3.07 -6.85
CA ARG A 364 -4.44 3.80 -7.10
C ARG A 364 -4.06 3.93 -8.57
N ILE A 365 -4.95 3.55 -9.46
CA ILE A 365 -4.69 3.56 -10.89
C ILE A 365 -5.37 4.75 -11.58
N ASP A 366 -4.94 5.00 -12.79
CA ASP A 366 -5.55 6.01 -13.66
C ASP A 366 -6.92 5.52 -14.15
N GLU A 367 -7.99 6.18 -13.68
CA GLU A 367 -9.38 5.89 -14.09
C GLU A 367 -9.67 6.29 -15.55
N THR A 368 -8.79 7.08 -16.19
CA THR A 368 -8.98 7.54 -17.59
C THR A 368 -8.33 6.61 -18.61
N SER A 369 -7.45 5.73 -18.16
CA SER A 369 -6.78 4.76 -19.03
C SER A 369 -7.71 3.57 -19.36
N PRO A 370 -7.98 3.29 -20.64
CA PRO A 370 -8.77 2.11 -21.02
C PRO A 370 -8.14 0.78 -20.58
N CYS A 371 -6.79 0.75 -20.47
CA CYS A 371 -6.07 -0.44 -20.01
C CYS A 371 -6.30 -0.76 -18.54
N SER A 372 -6.72 0.23 -17.75
CA SER A 372 -6.97 0.08 -16.31
C SER A 372 -8.34 -0.51 -16.00
N VAL A 373 -9.28 -0.48 -16.95
CA VAL A 373 -10.66 -1.01 -16.78
C VAL A 373 -10.64 -2.51 -16.96
N ILE A 374 -10.87 -3.26 -15.88
CA ILE A 374 -10.91 -4.72 -15.88
C ILE A 374 -12.32 -5.31 -16.05
N GLY A 375 -13.34 -4.47 -16.11
CA GLY A 375 -14.73 -4.87 -16.27
C GLY A 375 -15.69 -3.76 -15.89
N ASN A 376 -16.97 -4.10 -15.81
CA ASN A 376 -18.01 -3.20 -15.30
C ASN A 376 -19.13 -4.01 -14.60
N ILE A 377 -20.01 -3.31 -13.90
CA ILE A 377 -21.05 -3.93 -13.08
C ILE A 377 -22.13 -4.65 -13.93
N ASP A 378 -22.27 -4.33 -15.21
CA ASP A 378 -23.27 -4.93 -16.10
C ASP A 378 -22.75 -6.23 -16.75
N GLU A 379 -21.48 -6.26 -17.11
CA GLU A 379 -20.82 -7.36 -17.84
C GLU A 379 -19.95 -8.25 -16.94
N GLY A 380 -19.61 -7.79 -15.73
CA GLY A 380 -18.69 -8.46 -14.81
C GLY A 380 -17.23 -8.16 -15.12
N LEU A 381 -16.33 -9.01 -14.58
CA LEU A 381 -14.89 -8.91 -14.79
C LEU A 381 -14.46 -9.58 -16.08
N SER A 382 -13.50 -8.98 -16.77
CA SER A 382 -12.89 -9.56 -17.98
C SER A 382 -11.59 -10.28 -17.62
N LEU A 383 -11.59 -11.61 -17.69
CA LEU A 383 -10.41 -12.45 -17.44
C LEU A 383 -9.24 -12.00 -18.32
N GLU A 384 -9.48 -11.81 -19.63
CA GLU A 384 -8.46 -11.36 -20.60
C GLU A 384 -7.78 -10.05 -20.19
N LYS A 385 -8.55 -9.07 -19.66
CA LYS A 385 -8.00 -7.81 -19.22
C LYS A 385 -7.21 -7.96 -17.91
N CYS A 386 -7.67 -8.82 -17.00
CA CYS A 386 -6.97 -9.12 -15.77
C CYS A 386 -5.64 -9.86 -16.00
N GLU A 387 -5.58 -10.74 -17.01
CA GLU A 387 -4.36 -11.46 -17.39
C GLU A 387 -3.28 -10.54 -18.01
N LYS A 388 -3.69 -9.42 -18.61
CA LYS A 388 -2.78 -8.44 -19.24
C LYS A 388 -2.15 -7.48 -18.26
N LEU A 389 -2.66 -7.40 -17.03
CA LEU A 389 -2.14 -6.56 -15.95
C LEU A 389 -1.16 -7.31 -15.06
#